data_d88d3ccd5105c0913bb26f1cbe822c9d
#
_entry.id   d88d3ccd5105c0913bb26f1cbe822c9d
#
_cell.length_a   1.000
_cell.length_b   1.000
_cell.length_c   1.000
_cell.angle_alpha   90.00
_cell.angle_beta   90.00
_cell.angle_gamma   90.00
#
_symmetry.space_group_name_H-M   'P 1'
#
loop_
_entity.id
_entity.type
_entity.pdbx_description
1 polymer ?
#
loop_
_entity_poly.entity_id
_entity_poly.type
_entity_poly.pdbx_seq_one_letter_code
_entity_poly.pdbx_strand_id
1 'polypeptide(L)'
;MENLEISCKNLLNISYIMLVILFLLSLIILIFFTEMVYLPLRKITTATEQYASGNMHYEFQIDSEDEIGYLGATISYMASEIARSEDDQKKFVANVSHDFRSPLTSIKGYLEAILDGTIPPEMHEKYLNIVLNETERLRKLTNSLLTLNNLNTKGMLLDISRFDINTVIRNTAASFEGTCKKKMIAIELILTGDKLYVKADVGKIQQVLYNLLDNAVKFSHEESIIKIETTEKHHKVFVSVKDSGIGIPKDELKQIWERFYKSDLSRGKDKKGTGLGLSITREIIRSHGENINVISTEGVGSEFIFSLPVAEDESEEEE
;
A
#
# COMPACT_ATOMS: atom_id res chain seq x y z
N MET A 1 -45.22 70.13 -40.46
CA MET A 1 -43.95 70.15 -39.69
C MET A 1 -44.14 69.63 -38.26
N GLU A 2 -45.19 69.99 -37.58
CA GLU A 2 -45.46 69.56 -36.14
C GLU A 2 -45.54 68.07 -35.94
N ASN A 3 -46.16 67.30 -36.87
CA ASN A 3 -46.21 65.83 -36.78
C ASN A 3 -44.85 65.13 -36.95
N LEU A 4 -43.90 65.76 -37.68
CA LEU A 4 -42.57 65.21 -37.87
C LEU A 4 -41.71 65.40 -36.59
N GLU A 5 -41.84 66.53 -35.89
CA GLU A 5 -41.15 66.84 -34.60
C GLU A 5 -41.61 65.90 -33.46
N ILE A 6 -42.96 65.66 -33.44
CA ILE A 6 -43.54 64.75 -32.44
C ILE A 6 -43.04 63.31 -32.67
N SER A 7 -42.96 62.87 -33.92
CA SER A 7 -42.47 61.54 -34.31
C SER A 7 -40.95 61.38 -33.96
N CYS A 8 -40.15 62.40 -34.22
CA CYS A 8 -38.70 62.40 -33.89
C CYS A 8 -38.45 62.36 -32.38
N LYS A 9 -39.24 63.14 -31.59
CA LYS A 9 -39.18 63.14 -30.15
C LYS A 9 -39.61 61.80 -29.53
N ASN A 10 -40.58 61.13 -30.07
CA ASN A 10 -41.02 59.81 -29.67
C ASN A 10 -39.95 58.75 -29.98
N LEU A 11 -39.31 58.80 -31.15
CA LEU A 11 -38.19 57.92 -31.52
C LEU A 11 -36.99 58.09 -30.59
N LEU A 12 -36.62 59.33 -30.22
CA LEU A 12 -35.57 59.62 -29.25
C LEU A 12 -35.90 59.04 -27.88
N ASN A 13 -37.14 59.23 -27.40
CA ASN A 13 -37.54 58.67 -26.09
C ASN A 13 -37.50 57.14 -26.08
N ILE A 14 -37.96 56.51 -27.14
CA ILE A 14 -37.89 55.03 -27.30
C ILE A 14 -36.41 54.57 -27.30
N SER A 15 -35.51 55.28 -27.99
CA SER A 15 -34.09 55.03 -28.02
C SER A 15 -33.43 55.10 -26.62
N TYR A 16 -33.77 56.16 -25.83
CA TYR A 16 -33.31 56.30 -24.46
C TYR A 16 -33.82 55.16 -23.56
N ILE A 17 -35.08 54.81 -23.66
CA ILE A 17 -35.67 53.71 -22.89
C ILE A 17 -34.97 52.37 -23.24
N MET A 18 -34.73 52.08 -24.51
CA MET A 18 -33.97 50.89 -24.93
C MET A 18 -32.56 50.90 -24.38
N LEU A 19 -31.84 52.01 -24.38
CA LEU A 19 -30.48 52.15 -23.88
C LEU A 19 -30.41 51.87 -22.37
N VAL A 20 -31.38 52.42 -21.58
CA VAL A 20 -31.53 52.12 -20.16
C VAL A 20 -31.79 50.66 -19.89
N ILE A 21 -32.69 50.03 -20.66
CA ILE A 21 -32.98 48.60 -20.52
C ILE A 21 -31.75 47.74 -20.83
N LEU A 22 -31.00 48.02 -21.89
CA LEU A 22 -29.76 47.34 -22.25
C LEU A 22 -28.71 47.53 -21.19
N PHE A 23 -28.56 48.73 -20.59
CA PHE A 23 -27.64 48.98 -19.51
C PHE A 23 -28.00 48.17 -18.27
N LEU A 24 -29.27 48.13 -17.86
CA LEU A 24 -29.71 47.34 -16.71
C LEU A 24 -29.51 45.83 -16.96
N LEU A 25 -29.80 45.36 -18.18
CA LEU A 25 -29.56 43.97 -18.54
C LEU A 25 -28.06 43.60 -18.45
N SER A 26 -27.17 44.46 -18.95
CA SER A 26 -25.75 44.28 -18.88
C SER A 26 -25.24 44.24 -17.42
N LEU A 27 -25.81 45.06 -16.52
CA LEU A 27 -25.48 45.05 -15.10
C LEU A 27 -25.90 43.72 -14.43
N ILE A 28 -27.10 43.23 -14.73
CA ILE A 28 -27.58 41.95 -14.22
C ILE A 28 -26.66 40.79 -14.67
N ILE A 29 -26.31 40.79 -15.97
CA ILE A 29 -25.39 39.77 -16.53
C ILE A 29 -24.01 39.84 -15.82
N LEU A 30 -23.50 41.07 -15.57
CA LEU A 30 -22.23 41.26 -14.90
C LEU A 30 -22.24 40.73 -13.45
N ILE A 31 -23.29 41.01 -12.68
CA ILE A 31 -23.50 40.51 -11.34
C ILE A 31 -23.57 38.98 -11.35
N PHE A 32 -24.40 38.45 -12.23
CA PHE A 32 -24.54 36.99 -12.37
C PHE A 32 -23.19 36.30 -12.70
N PHE A 33 -22.43 36.84 -13.66
CA PHE A 33 -21.14 36.33 -14.04
C PHE A 33 -20.14 36.43 -12.88
N THR A 34 -20.18 37.50 -12.11
CA THR A 34 -19.28 37.67 -10.97
C THR A 34 -19.57 36.65 -9.88
N GLU A 35 -20.83 36.39 -9.54
CA GLU A 35 -21.20 35.44 -8.49
C GLU A 35 -21.04 33.97 -8.93
N MET A 36 -21.45 33.65 -10.15
CA MET A 36 -21.47 32.26 -10.63
C MET A 36 -20.12 31.77 -11.16
N VAL A 37 -19.27 32.67 -11.68
CA VAL A 37 -18.01 32.29 -12.33
C VAL A 37 -16.79 32.87 -11.62
N TYR A 38 -16.74 34.20 -11.47
CA TYR A 38 -15.53 34.85 -11.00
C TYR A 38 -15.18 34.52 -9.55
N LEU A 39 -16.14 34.58 -8.64
CA LEU A 39 -15.89 34.31 -7.21
C LEU A 39 -15.52 32.87 -6.92
N PRO A 40 -16.20 31.84 -7.50
CA PRO A 40 -15.79 30.45 -7.34
C PRO A 40 -14.40 30.17 -7.93
N LEU A 41 -14.07 30.67 -9.12
CA LEU A 41 -12.73 30.51 -9.71
C LEU A 41 -11.66 31.15 -8.85
N ARG A 42 -11.92 32.32 -8.27
CA ARG A 42 -10.99 32.99 -7.34
C ARG A 42 -10.76 32.15 -6.09
N LYS A 43 -11.80 31.50 -5.54
CA LYS A 43 -11.64 30.58 -4.39
C LYS A 43 -10.74 29.39 -4.77
N ILE A 44 -10.93 28.80 -5.95
CA ILE A 44 -10.09 27.70 -6.46
C ILE A 44 -8.63 28.16 -6.60
N THR A 45 -8.40 29.33 -7.20
CA THR A 45 -7.05 29.88 -7.36
C THR A 45 -6.36 30.07 -6.01
N THR A 46 -7.07 30.68 -5.04
CA THR A 46 -6.52 30.87 -3.68
C THR A 46 -6.21 29.54 -3.02
N ALA A 47 -7.09 28.52 -3.15
CA ALA A 47 -6.85 27.19 -2.61
C ALA A 47 -5.60 26.54 -3.23
N THR A 48 -5.45 26.63 -4.55
CA THR A 48 -4.26 26.08 -5.24
C THR A 48 -2.98 26.81 -4.84
N GLU A 49 -3.02 28.12 -4.58
CA GLU A 49 -1.88 28.88 -4.04
C GLU A 49 -1.52 28.42 -2.62
N GLN A 50 -2.51 28.15 -1.77
CA GLN A 50 -2.29 27.58 -0.43
C GLN A 50 -1.65 26.19 -0.52
N TYR A 51 -2.14 25.33 -1.38
CA TYR A 51 -1.57 24.00 -1.60
C TYR A 51 -0.13 24.08 -2.14
N ALA A 52 0.14 24.96 -3.10
CA ALA A 52 1.48 25.20 -3.63
C ALA A 52 2.46 25.73 -2.57
N SER A 53 1.97 26.45 -1.55
CA SER A 53 2.77 26.92 -0.41
C SER A 53 3.01 25.83 0.66
N GLY A 54 2.46 24.63 0.47
CA GLY A 54 2.59 23.50 1.41
C GLY A 54 1.45 23.38 2.42
N ASN A 55 0.45 24.28 2.37
CA ASN A 55 -0.73 24.19 3.26
C ASN A 55 -1.79 23.26 2.67
N MET A 56 -1.51 21.94 2.67
CA MET A 56 -2.39 20.92 2.08
C MET A 56 -3.71 20.72 2.84
N HIS A 57 -3.81 21.23 4.08
CA HIS A 57 -5.03 21.15 4.90
C HIS A 57 -5.94 22.39 4.77
N TYR A 58 -5.67 23.28 3.81
CA TYR A 58 -6.55 24.41 3.56
C TYR A 58 -7.89 23.92 3.03
N GLU A 59 -8.96 24.17 3.77
CA GLU A 59 -10.33 23.81 3.38
C GLU A 59 -10.97 24.97 2.65
N PHE A 60 -11.59 24.69 1.51
CA PHE A 60 -12.46 25.63 0.80
C PHE A 60 -13.69 24.91 0.30
N GLN A 61 -14.79 25.63 0.16
CA GLN A 61 -16.06 25.07 -0.27
C GLN A 61 -16.64 25.90 -1.41
N ILE A 62 -17.11 25.21 -2.42
CA ILE A 62 -17.80 25.80 -3.57
C ILE A 62 -19.21 25.20 -3.60
N ASP A 63 -20.20 26.08 -3.35
CA ASP A 63 -21.60 25.71 -3.37
C ASP A 63 -22.13 25.83 -4.81
N SER A 64 -21.69 24.95 -5.71
CA SER A 64 -22.16 24.84 -7.07
C SER A 64 -22.23 23.37 -7.50
N GLU A 65 -23.27 23.00 -8.22
CA GLU A 65 -23.48 21.64 -8.75
C GLU A 65 -23.03 21.52 -10.23
N ASP A 66 -22.37 22.56 -10.76
CA ASP A 66 -21.87 22.63 -12.13
C ASP A 66 -20.42 22.13 -12.27
N GLU A 67 -19.79 22.38 -13.44
CA GLU A 67 -18.41 22.01 -13.74
C GLU A 67 -17.39 22.69 -12.81
N ILE A 68 -17.73 23.87 -12.28
CA ILE A 68 -16.85 24.62 -11.34
C ILE A 68 -16.88 23.95 -9.95
N GLY A 69 -18.06 23.51 -9.51
CA GLY A 69 -18.22 22.74 -8.29
C GLY A 69 -17.47 21.40 -8.37
N TYR A 70 -17.59 20.70 -9.49
CA TYR A 70 -16.84 19.46 -9.75
C TYR A 70 -15.33 19.68 -9.77
N LEU A 71 -14.86 20.76 -10.40
CA LEU A 71 -13.45 21.14 -10.40
C LEU A 71 -12.93 21.41 -8.97
N GLY A 72 -13.70 22.15 -8.16
CA GLY A 72 -13.36 22.40 -6.76
C GLY A 72 -13.24 21.13 -5.94
N ALA A 73 -14.20 20.21 -6.06
CA ALA A 73 -14.18 18.91 -5.39
C ALA A 73 -12.98 18.06 -5.82
N THR A 74 -12.65 18.04 -7.12
CA THR A 74 -11.50 17.31 -7.65
C THR A 74 -10.18 17.83 -7.10
N ILE A 75 -10.02 19.15 -7.02
CA ILE A 75 -8.82 19.79 -6.46
C ILE A 75 -8.69 19.50 -4.95
N SER A 76 -9.80 19.56 -4.21
CA SER A 76 -9.81 19.19 -2.79
C SER A 76 -9.43 17.73 -2.57
N TYR A 77 -9.97 16.84 -3.39
CA TYR A 77 -9.61 15.41 -3.35
C TYR A 77 -8.11 15.21 -3.64
N MET A 78 -7.58 15.85 -4.68
CA MET A 78 -6.16 15.78 -5.01
C MET A 78 -5.27 16.27 -3.85
N ALA A 79 -5.64 17.40 -3.23
CA ALA A 79 -4.91 17.94 -2.08
C ALA A 79 -4.92 16.97 -0.89
N SER A 80 -6.07 16.35 -0.61
CA SER A 80 -6.19 15.35 0.46
C SER A 80 -5.31 14.10 0.22
N GLU A 81 -5.23 13.63 -1.04
CA GLU A 81 -4.37 12.51 -1.41
C GLU A 81 -2.87 12.86 -1.29
N ILE A 82 -2.48 14.08 -1.68
CA ILE A 82 -1.11 14.57 -1.50
C ILE A 82 -0.76 14.67 -0.01
N ALA A 83 -1.63 15.28 0.80
CA ALA A 83 -1.44 15.40 2.25
C ALA A 83 -1.26 14.01 2.90
N ARG A 84 -2.10 13.05 2.53
CA ARG A 84 -2.01 11.67 3.00
C ARG A 84 -0.69 11.01 2.60
N SER A 85 -0.27 11.21 1.35
CA SER A 85 1.00 10.67 0.84
C SER A 85 2.21 11.25 1.59
N GLU A 86 2.20 12.56 1.91
CA GLU A 86 3.26 13.20 2.71
C GLU A 86 3.32 12.66 4.13
N ASP A 87 2.17 12.48 4.78
CA ASP A 87 2.10 11.93 6.13
C ASP A 87 2.58 10.47 6.17
N ASP A 88 2.20 9.68 5.19
CA ASP A 88 2.68 8.29 5.05
C ASP A 88 4.19 8.25 4.81
N GLN A 89 4.73 9.19 4.02
CA GLN A 89 6.18 9.32 3.81
C GLN A 89 6.92 9.74 5.08
N LYS A 90 6.38 10.69 5.86
CA LYS A 90 6.97 11.11 7.15
C LYS A 90 6.98 9.94 8.14
N LYS A 91 5.87 9.20 8.27
CA LYS A 91 5.78 7.99 9.11
C LYS A 91 6.77 6.92 8.64
N PHE A 92 6.90 6.72 7.34
CA PHE A 92 7.85 5.78 6.76
C PHE A 92 9.29 6.12 7.18
N VAL A 93 9.75 7.36 6.98
CA VAL A 93 11.10 7.80 7.35
C VAL A 93 11.34 7.68 8.87
N ALA A 94 10.37 8.06 9.70
CA ALA A 94 10.45 7.93 11.14
C ALA A 94 10.59 6.46 11.57
N ASN A 95 9.79 5.55 11.02
CA ASN A 95 9.81 4.12 11.34
C ASN A 95 11.12 3.46 10.88
N VAL A 96 11.61 3.79 9.67
CA VAL A 96 12.92 3.34 9.17
C VAL A 96 14.02 3.77 10.14
N SER A 97 14.04 5.05 10.53
CA SER A 97 15.06 5.60 11.43
C SER A 97 15.06 4.90 12.79
N HIS A 98 13.87 4.64 13.34
CA HIS A 98 13.71 3.92 14.60
C HIS A 98 14.21 2.47 14.49
N ASP A 99 13.81 1.74 13.44
CA ASP A 99 14.12 0.33 13.27
C ASP A 99 15.60 0.08 12.91
N PHE A 100 16.33 1.11 12.40
CA PHE A 100 17.78 1.09 12.27
C PHE A 100 18.50 1.45 13.59
N ARG A 101 18.00 2.45 14.31
CA ARG A 101 18.68 2.94 15.53
C ARG A 101 18.77 1.87 16.63
N SER A 102 17.69 1.11 16.82
CA SER A 102 17.63 0.09 17.89
C SER A 102 18.73 -0.97 17.75
N PRO A 103 18.84 -1.72 16.61
CA PRO A 103 19.90 -2.72 16.45
C PRO A 103 21.31 -2.12 16.45
N LEU A 104 21.52 -0.93 15.85
CA LEU A 104 22.82 -0.26 15.86
C LEU A 104 23.28 0.09 17.29
N THR A 105 22.34 0.58 18.12
CA THR A 105 22.65 0.86 19.54
C THR A 105 23.02 -0.41 20.29
N SER A 106 22.30 -1.52 20.06
CA SER A 106 22.60 -2.81 20.67
C SER A 106 23.97 -3.36 20.23
N ILE A 107 24.25 -3.34 18.92
CA ILE A 107 25.54 -3.77 18.35
C ILE A 107 26.68 -2.97 18.99
N LYS A 108 26.56 -1.63 18.96
CA LYS A 108 27.57 -0.75 19.51
C LYS A 108 27.80 -1.02 21.03
N GLY A 109 26.68 -1.06 21.78
CA GLY A 109 26.79 -1.24 23.24
C GLY A 109 27.43 -2.58 23.67
N TYR A 110 27.08 -3.68 22.98
CA TYR A 110 27.69 -4.97 23.28
C TYR A 110 29.16 -5.02 22.86
N LEU A 111 29.53 -4.44 21.73
CA LEU A 111 30.94 -4.36 21.32
C LEU A 111 31.76 -3.50 22.27
N GLU A 112 31.26 -2.35 22.72
CA GLU A 112 31.92 -1.49 23.71
C GLU A 112 32.10 -2.23 25.04
N ALA A 113 31.04 -2.93 25.53
CA ALA A 113 31.11 -3.69 26.78
C ALA A 113 32.05 -4.93 26.73
N ILE A 114 32.27 -5.49 25.52
CA ILE A 114 33.31 -6.51 25.32
C ILE A 114 34.69 -5.89 25.34
N LEU A 115 34.89 -4.74 24.69
CA LEU A 115 36.20 -4.08 24.58
C LEU A 115 36.68 -3.48 25.89
N ASP A 116 35.77 -2.94 26.70
CA ASP A 116 36.12 -2.34 28.02
C ASP A 116 36.20 -3.36 29.15
N GLY A 117 35.93 -4.67 28.86
CA GLY A 117 36.01 -5.75 29.83
C GLY A 117 34.81 -5.87 30.76
N THR A 118 33.73 -5.09 30.55
CA THR A 118 32.49 -5.20 31.32
C THR A 118 31.84 -6.58 31.11
N ILE A 119 31.97 -7.15 29.91
CA ILE A 119 31.51 -8.51 29.58
C ILE A 119 32.75 -9.45 29.73
N PRO A 120 32.69 -10.41 30.64
CA PRO A 120 33.82 -11.33 30.83
C PRO A 120 33.97 -12.29 29.62
N PRO A 121 35.21 -12.78 29.35
CA PRO A 121 35.53 -13.60 28.18
C PRO A 121 34.61 -14.82 27.97
N GLU A 122 34.18 -15.45 29.05
CA GLU A 122 33.31 -16.64 29.02
C GLU A 122 31.92 -16.32 28.42
N MET A 123 31.52 -15.07 28.41
CA MET A 123 30.24 -14.61 27.85
C MET A 123 30.37 -13.97 26.45
N HIS A 124 31.57 -13.79 25.92
CA HIS A 124 31.81 -13.15 24.62
C HIS A 124 31.02 -13.83 23.49
N GLU A 125 31.05 -15.17 23.42
CA GLU A 125 30.35 -15.92 22.40
C GLU A 125 28.82 -15.60 22.37
N LYS A 126 28.20 -15.54 23.56
CA LYS A 126 26.81 -15.22 23.72
C LYS A 126 26.46 -13.83 23.15
N TYR A 127 27.25 -12.82 23.52
CA TYR A 127 26.98 -11.43 23.11
C TYR A 127 27.40 -11.18 21.68
N LEU A 128 28.45 -11.82 21.15
CA LEU A 128 28.77 -11.78 19.71
C LEU A 128 27.70 -12.42 18.86
N ASN A 129 27.04 -13.50 19.33
CA ASN A 129 25.89 -14.08 18.67
C ASN A 129 24.69 -13.10 18.63
N ILE A 130 24.49 -12.27 19.66
CA ILE A 130 23.48 -11.21 19.64
C ILE A 130 23.84 -10.17 18.57
N VAL A 131 25.10 -9.72 18.53
CA VAL A 131 25.59 -8.77 17.51
C VAL A 131 25.37 -9.32 16.09
N LEU A 132 25.70 -10.58 15.85
CA LEU A 132 25.46 -11.24 14.56
C LEU A 132 23.97 -11.25 14.19
N ASN A 133 23.09 -11.58 15.14
CA ASN A 133 21.65 -11.58 14.92
C ASN A 133 21.10 -10.19 14.59
N GLU A 134 21.58 -9.14 15.26
CA GLU A 134 21.16 -7.77 14.97
C GLU A 134 21.70 -7.28 13.61
N THR A 135 22.91 -7.71 13.22
CA THR A 135 23.46 -7.44 11.89
C THR A 135 22.64 -8.11 10.79
N GLU A 136 22.24 -9.36 10.98
CA GLU A 136 21.37 -10.08 10.05
C GLU A 136 19.97 -9.42 9.95
N ARG A 137 19.46 -8.91 11.06
CA ARG A 137 18.22 -8.13 11.08
C ARG A 137 18.33 -6.86 10.24
N LEU A 138 19.44 -6.11 10.37
CA LEU A 138 19.73 -4.92 9.54
C LEU A 138 19.81 -5.28 8.05
N ARG A 139 20.46 -6.38 7.71
CA ARG A 139 20.56 -6.89 6.34
C ARG A 139 19.18 -7.16 5.74
N LYS A 140 18.29 -7.83 6.49
CA LYS A 140 16.90 -8.10 6.08
C LYS A 140 16.11 -6.80 5.89
N LEU A 141 16.24 -5.85 6.81
CA LEU A 141 15.58 -4.55 6.71
C LEU A 141 16.03 -3.78 5.46
N THR A 142 17.33 -3.71 5.20
CA THR A 142 17.89 -3.04 4.02
C THR A 142 17.38 -3.67 2.72
N ASN A 143 17.38 -5.01 2.62
CA ASN A 143 16.87 -5.71 1.44
C ASN A 143 15.36 -5.47 1.24
N SER A 144 14.59 -5.43 2.32
CA SER A 144 13.15 -5.12 2.25
C SER A 144 12.90 -3.70 1.76
N LEU A 145 13.71 -2.71 2.20
CA LEU A 145 13.61 -1.32 1.75
C LEU A 145 14.00 -1.16 0.28
N LEU A 146 15.06 -1.85 -0.17
CA LEU A 146 15.44 -1.86 -1.59
C LEU A 146 14.35 -2.47 -2.46
N THR A 147 13.73 -3.56 -2.02
CA THR A 147 12.59 -4.16 -2.71
C THR A 147 11.44 -3.17 -2.82
N LEU A 148 11.05 -2.50 -1.73
CA LEU A 148 9.97 -1.49 -1.74
C LEU A 148 10.29 -0.29 -2.64
N ASN A 149 11.53 0.19 -2.65
CA ASN A 149 11.93 1.29 -3.51
C ASN A 149 11.83 0.92 -5.00
N ASN A 150 12.27 -0.28 -5.36
CA ASN A 150 12.17 -0.78 -6.73
C ASN A 150 10.71 -1.00 -7.17
N LEU A 151 9.80 -1.29 -6.23
CA LEU A 151 8.36 -1.43 -6.49
C LEU A 151 7.67 -0.09 -6.76
N ASN A 152 8.15 1.02 -6.15
CA ASN A 152 7.55 2.36 -6.30
C ASN A 152 7.99 3.12 -7.55
N THR A 153 9.17 2.79 -8.13
CA THR A 153 9.69 3.46 -9.32
C THR A 153 9.08 2.83 -10.59
N LYS A 154 8.06 3.51 -11.17
CA LYS A 154 7.47 3.25 -12.50
C LYS A 154 7.48 1.78 -12.94
N GLY A 155 6.47 1.02 -12.47
CA GLY A 155 6.19 -0.31 -13.00
C GLY A 155 7.38 -1.26 -12.84
N MET A 156 7.33 -2.12 -11.84
CA MET A 156 8.32 -3.18 -11.68
C MET A 156 8.45 -3.95 -13.01
N LEU A 157 9.62 -3.96 -13.58
CA LEU A 157 9.93 -4.89 -14.67
C LEU A 157 9.93 -6.30 -14.05
N LEU A 158 8.81 -6.99 -14.18
CA LEU A 158 8.67 -8.38 -13.76
C LEU A 158 9.35 -9.26 -14.83
N ASP A 159 10.15 -10.20 -14.39
CA ASP A 159 10.67 -11.28 -15.24
C ASP A 159 9.63 -12.40 -15.30
N ILE A 160 8.59 -12.17 -16.10
CA ILE A 160 7.48 -13.10 -16.22
C ILE A 160 7.93 -14.35 -17.00
N SER A 161 7.84 -15.48 -16.34
CA SER A 161 8.18 -16.79 -16.92
C SER A 161 7.11 -17.84 -16.58
N ARG A 162 7.08 -18.93 -17.35
CA ARG A 162 6.26 -20.11 -17.07
C ARG A 162 7.03 -21.02 -16.12
N PHE A 163 6.43 -21.37 -14.98
CA PHE A 163 7.03 -22.31 -14.02
C PHE A 163 5.97 -23.09 -13.24
N ASP A 164 6.39 -24.22 -12.67
CA ASP A 164 5.55 -25.05 -11.80
C ASP A 164 5.51 -24.47 -10.38
N ILE A 165 4.36 -23.92 -9.98
CA ILE A 165 4.15 -23.33 -8.63
C ILE A 165 4.23 -24.39 -7.53
N ASN A 166 3.83 -25.63 -7.79
CA ASN A 166 3.90 -26.72 -6.82
C ASN A 166 5.36 -27.00 -6.42
N THR A 167 6.28 -26.95 -7.37
CA THR A 167 7.73 -27.09 -7.10
C THR A 167 8.26 -25.93 -6.26
N VAL A 168 7.85 -24.70 -6.56
CA VAL A 168 8.27 -23.52 -5.77
C VAL A 168 7.74 -23.62 -4.34
N ILE A 169 6.49 -24.04 -4.16
CA ILE A 169 5.89 -24.26 -2.82
C ILE A 169 6.66 -25.33 -2.05
N ARG A 170 6.93 -26.52 -2.65
CA ARG A 170 7.68 -27.59 -1.98
C ARG A 170 9.07 -27.12 -1.54
N ASN A 171 9.81 -26.43 -2.41
CA ASN A 171 11.15 -25.94 -2.10
C ASN A 171 11.13 -24.87 -1.00
N THR A 172 10.14 -23.97 -1.03
CA THR A 172 10.01 -22.94 0.01
C THR A 172 9.62 -23.57 1.33
N ALA A 173 8.66 -24.49 1.37
CA ALA A 173 8.27 -25.20 2.58
C ALA A 173 9.43 -25.98 3.20
N ALA A 174 10.23 -26.68 2.38
CA ALA A 174 11.42 -27.41 2.84
C ALA A 174 12.44 -26.49 3.55
N SER A 175 12.57 -25.23 3.12
CA SER A 175 13.48 -24.28 3.77
C SER A 175 13.10 -23.92 5.23
N PHE A 176 11.84 -24.17 5.61
CA PHE A 176 11.33 -23.93 6.98
C PHE A 176 11.37 -25.18 7.88
N GLU A 177 11.69 -26.36 7.34
CA GLU A 177 11.66 -27.64 8.10
C GLU A 177 12.42 -27.55 9.42
N GLY A 178 13.62 -27.00 9.42
CA GLY A 178 14.45 -26.85 10.62
C GLY A 178 13.82 -25.94 11.68
N THR A 179 13.12 -24.87 11.25
CA THR A 179 12.45 -23.93 12.17
C THR A 179 11.15 -24.52 12.71
N CYS A 180 10.39 -25.17 11.83
CA CYS A 180 9.15 -25.88 12.18
C CYS A 180 9.40 -27.00 13.19
N LYS A 181 10.46 -27.80 12.99
CA LYS A 181 10.86 -28.86 13.92
C LYS A 181 11.15 -28.34 15.34
N LYS A 182 11.76 -27.16 15.47
CA LYS A 182 12.02 -26.54 16.79
C LYS A 182 10.74 -26.15 17.53
N LYS A 183 9.67 -25.85 16.81
CA LYS A 183 8.35 -25.46 17.35
C LYS A 183 7.32 -26.60 17.29
N MET A 184 7.71 -27.80 16.83
CA MET A 184 6.84 -28.94 16.60
C MET A 184 5.66 -28.62 15.65
N ILE A 185 5.86 -27.70 14.69
CA ILE A 185 4.87 -27.34 13.70
C ILE A 185 5.03 -28.26 12.50
N ALA A 186 3.90 -28.82 12.01
CA ALA A 186 3.85 -29.59 10.76
C ALA A 186 3.44 -28.67 9.60
N ILE A 187 4.04 -28.86 8.42
CA ILE A 187 3.57 -28.22 7.17
C ILE A 187 2.87 -29.27 6.33
N GLU A 188 1.59 -29.07 6.06
CA GLU A 188 0.77 -29.92 5.19
C GLU A 188 0.61 -29.27 3.83
N LEU A 189 0.92 -29.99 2.75
CA LEU A 189 0.79 -29.51 1.38
C LEU A 189 -0.37 -30.23 0.69
N ILE A 190 -1.39 -29.48 0.26
CA ILE A 190 -2.56 -29.95 -0.48
C ILE A 190 -2.50 -29.31 -1.86
N LEU A 191 -1.79 -29.96 -2.79
CA LEU A 191 -1.47 -29.40 -4.09
C LEU A 191 -2.32 -30.01 -5.19
N THR A 192 -2.85 -29.17 -6.09
CA THR A 192 -3.61 -29.63 -7.27
C THR A 192 -2.66 -30.23 -8.30
N GLY A 193 -2.84 -31.49 -8.62
CA GLY A 193 -2.04 -32.23 -9.60
C GLY A 193 -0.57 -32.40 -9.21
N ASP A 194 0.20 -33.06 -10.06
CA ASP A 194 1.65 -33.22 -9.86
C ASP A 194 2.39 -31.91 -10.18
N LYS A 195 1.97 -31.24 -11.23
CA LYS A 195 2.51 -29.93 -11.68
C LYS A 195 1.36 -29.00 -11.95
N LEU A 196 1.57 -27.71 -11.61
CA LEU A 196 0.60 -26.64 -11.85
C LEU A 196 1.36 -25.41 -12.37
N TYR A 197 1.21 -25.14 -13.67
CA TYR A 197 1.97 -24.08 -14.32
C TYR A 197 1.28 -22.72 -14.20
N VAL A 198 2.07 -21.71 -13.83
CA VAL A 198 1.64 -20.31 -13.73
C VAL A 198 2.57 -19.39 -14.52
N LYS A 199 2.07 -18.23 -14.91
CA LYS A 199 2.81 -17.19 -15.61
C LYS A 199 3.06 -16.01 -14.68
N ALA A 200 4.28 -15.94 -14.08
CA ALA A 200 4.62 -14.93 -13.07
C ALA A 200 6.15 -14.78 -12.96
N ASP A 201 6.64 -13.84 -12.15
CA ASP A 201 8.05 -13.74 -11.77
C ASP A 201 8.34 -14.73 -10.62
N VAL A 202 9.08 -15.80 -10.93
CA VAL A 202 9.36 -16.89 -9.99
C VAL A 202 10.07 -16.40 -8.71
N GLY A 203 11.03 -15.48 -8.83
CA GLY A 203 11.76 -14.94 -7.69
C GLY A 203 10.87 -14.13 -6.76
N LYS A 204 9.95 -13.34 -7.33
CA LYS A 204 8.99 -12.56 -6.57
C LYS A 204 7.91 -13.42 -5.91
N ILE A 205 7.42 -14.43 -6.60
CA ILE A 205 6.44 -15.38 -6.02
C ILE A 205 7.09 -16.21 -4.91
N GLN A 206 8.35 -16.61 -5.07
CA GLN A 206 9.10 -17.27 -3.99
C GLN A 206 9.23 -16.33 -2.76
N GLN A 207 9.46 -15.04 -2.97
CA GLN A 207 9.50 -14.04 -1.90
C GLN A 207 8.13 -13.89 -1.19
N VAL A 208 7.02 -13.91 -1.94
CA VAL A 208 5.65 -13.93 -1.39
C VAL A 208 5.46 -15.13 -0.48
N LEU A 209 5.73 -16.33 -0.99
CA LEU A 209 5.59 -17.59 -0.24
C LEU A 209 6.46 -17.57 1.03
N TYR A 210 7.71 -17.15 0.91
CA TYR A 210 8.62 -17.03 2.06
C TYR A 210 8.06 -16.10 3.15
N ASN A 211 7.57 -14.92 2.76
CA ASN A 211 7.01 -13.95 3.71
C ASN A 211 5.76 -14.49 4.42
N LEU A 212 4.87 -15.16 3.67
CA LEU A 212 3.64 -15.74 4.24
C LEU A 212 3.97 -16.91 5.17
N LEU A 213 4.90 -17.79 4.78
CA LEU A 213 5.35 -18.91 5.61
C LEU A 213 6.11 -18.44 6.86
N ASP A 214 6.98 -17.43 6.75
CA ASP A 214 7.70 -16.87 7.88
C ASP A 214 6.71 -16.30 8.92
N ASN A 215 5.65 -15.61 8.46
CA ASN A 215 4.58 -15.14 9.34
C ASN A 215 3.80 -16.32 9.95
N ALA A 216 3.40 -17.31 9.15
CA ALA A 216 2.68 -18.48 9.64
C ALA A 216 3.48 -19.21 10.74
N VAL A 217 4.79 -19.46 10.53
CA VAL A 217 5.65 -20.12 11.52
C VAL A 217 5.87 -19.26 12.77
N LYS A 218 5.93 -17.94 12.64
CA LYS A 218 6.12 -17.02 13.76
C LYS A 218 4.91 -16.97 14.68
N PHE A 219 3.73 -16.88 14.11
CA PHE A 219 2.48 -16.61 14.84
C PHE A 219 1.68 -17.86 15.18
N SER A 220 1.98 -18.99 14.57
CA SER A 220 1.38 -20.28 14.92
C SER A 220 1.67 -20.68 16.37
N HIS A 221 0.75 -21.44 16.94
CA HIS A 221 0.97 -22.13 18.20
C HIS A 221 1.98 -23.28 18.03
N GLU A 222 2.62 -23.68 19.12
CA GLU A 222 3.42 -24.91 19.13
C GLU A 222 2.52 -26.13 18.87
N GLU A 223 3.08 -27.18 18.31
CA GLU A 223 2.35 -28.43 17.99
C GLU A 223 1.16 -28.25 17.03
N SER A 224 1.23 -27.21 16.17
CA SER A 224 0.15 -26.88 15.23
C SER A 224 0.49 -27.27 13.79
N ILE A 225 -0.48 -27.06 12.89
CA ILE A 225 -0.33 -27.38 11.47
C ILE A 225 -0.46 -26.08 10.65
N ILE A 226 0.50 -25.87 9.73
CA ILE A 226 0.40 -24.88 8.67
C ILE A 226 0.00 -25.62 7.40
N LYS A 227 -1.08 -25.18 6.74
CA LYS A 227 -1.54 -25.76 5.49
C LYS A 227 -1.23 -24.85 4.33
N ILE A 228 -0.69 -25.42 3.24
CA ILE A 228 -0.53 -24.73 1.97
C ILE A 228 -1.36 -25.47 0.94
N GLU A 229 -2.30 -24.77 0.34
CA GLU A 229 -3.22 -25.35 -0.62
C GLU A 229 -3.14 -24.62 -1.96
N THR A 230 -3.17 -25.37 -3.07
CA THR A 230 -3.35 -24.83 -4.42
C THR A 230 -4.67 -25.30 -5.01
N THR A 231 -5.40 -24.39 -5.64
CA THR A 231 -6.67 -24.69 -6.32
C THR A 231 -6.72 -23.92 -7.64
N GLU A 232 -7.09 -24.61 -8.71
CA GLU A 232 -7.31 -23.98 -10.01
C GLU A 232 -8.80 -23.70 -10.22
N LYS A 233 -9.16 -22.44 -10.52
CA LYS A 233 -10.52 -22.00 -10.84
C LYS A 233 -10.49 -20.80 -11.80
N HIS A 234 -11.35 -20.82 -12.83
CA HIS A 234 -11.54 -19.69 -13.76
C HIS A 234 -10.21 -19.19 -14.38
N HIS A 235 -9.37 -20.07 -14.89
CA HIS A 235 -8.06 -19.77 -15.48
C HIS A 235 -7.09 -19.06 -14.50
N LYS A 236 -7.28 -19.22 -13.19
CA LYS A 236 -6.40 -18.74 -12.14
C LYS A 236 -6.04 -19.84 -11.16
N VAL A 237 -4.82 -19.79 -10.69
CA VAL A 237 -4.35 -20.61 -9.57
C VAL A 237 -4.48 -19.77 -8.31
N PHE A 238 -5.20 -20.29 -7.33
CA PHE A 238 -5.27 -19.73 -5.98
C PHE A 238 -4.30 -20.50 -5.09
N VAL A 239 -3.45 -19.77 -4.39
CA VAL A 239 -2.53 -20.33 -3.40
C VAL A 239 -2.96 -19.80 -2.03
N SER A 240 -3.28 -20.72 -1.12
CA SER A 240 -3.63 -20.43 0.28
C SER A 240 -2.52 -20.86 1.21
N VAL A 241 -2.18 -20.01 2.19
CA VAL A 241 -1.30 -20.32 3.32
C VAL A 241 -2.10 -20.08 4.59
N LYS A 242 -2.41 -21.15 5.31
CA LYS A 242 -3.25 -21.13 6.50
C LYS A 242 -2.45 -21.55 7.73
N ASP A 243 -2.49 -20.73 8.77
CA ASP A 243 -1.91 -21.03 10.08
C ASP A 243 -2.99 -21.27 11.14
N SER A 244 -2.61 -21.94 12.22
CA SER A 244 -3.41 -22.14 13.43
C SER A 244 -2.73 -21.38 14.59
N GLY A 245 -2.70 -20.07 14.46
CA GLY A 245 -2.00 -19.16 15.37
C GLY A 245 -2.93 -18.22 16.12
N ILE A 246 -2.35 -17.10 16.55
CA ILE A 246 -3.06 -16.06 17.33
C ILE A 246 -4.18 -15.38 16.56
N GLY A 247 -4.19 -15.48 15.21
CA GLY A 247 -5.13 -14.76 14.37
C GLY A 247 -4.89 -13.24 14.37
N ILE A 248 -5.80 -12.52 13.69
CA ILE A 248 -5.75 -11.07 13.51
C ILE A 248 -7.12 -10.50 13.89
N PRO A 249 -7.19 -9.48 14.79
CA PRO A 249 -8.41 -8.76 15.09
C PRO A 249 -9.07 -8.14 13.87
N LYS A 250 -10.40 -8.06 13.83
CA LYS A 250 -11.16 -7.58 12.66
C LYS A 250 -10.83 -6.12 12.27
N ASP A 251 -10.61 -5.29 13.25
CA ASP A 251 -10.24 -3.87 13.10
C ASP A 251 -8.83 -3.67 12.55
N GLU A 252 -7.94 -4.66 12.71
CA GLU A 252 -6.57 -4.64 12.19
C GLU A 252 -6.43 -5.21 10.76
N LEU A 253 -7.41 -5.96 10.23
CA LEU A 253 -7.33 -6.64 8.93
C LEU A 253 -7.01 -5.71 7.74
N LYS A 254 -7.39 -4.44 7.82
CA LYS A 254 -7.04 -3.45 6.81
C LYS A 254 -5.64 -2.90 6.99
N GLN A 255 -5.18 -2.80 8.23
CA GLN A 255 -3.93 -2.16 8.62
C GLN A 255 -2.71 -3.08 8.44
N ILE A 256 -2.88 -4.42 8.50
CA ILE A 256 -1.77 -5.38 8.32
C ILE A 256 -1.03 -5.24 6.98
N TRP A 257 -1.64 -4.59 6.00
CA TRP A 257 -1.06 -4.32 4.69
C TRP A 257 -0.25 -3.00 4.64
N GLU A 258 -0.31 -2.20 5.72
CA GLU A 258 0.45 -0.95 5.82
C GLU A 258 1.91 -1.24 6.12
N ARG A 259 2.79 -0.36 5.67
CA ARG A 259 4.23 -0.48 5.89
C ARG A 259 4.55 -0.26 7.37
N PHE A 260 5.41 -1.13 7.93
CA PHE A 260 5.82 -1.11 9.36
C PHE A 260 4.70 -1.40 10.36
N TYR A 261 3.52 -1.76 9.89
CA TYR A 261 2.45 -2.12 10.79
C TYR A 261 2.78 -3.42 11.55
N LYS A 262 2.55 -3.41 12.84
CA LYS A 262 2.66 -4.56 13.74
C LYS A 262 1.46 -4.54 14.66
N SER A 263 0.70 -5.62 14.65
CA SER A 263 -0.41 -5.83 15.58
C SER A 263 0.07 -5.79 17.04
N ASP A 264 -0.74 -5.29 17.94
CA ASP A 264 -0.41 -5.26 19.37
C ASP A 264 -0.15 -6.67 19.91
N LEU A 265 -0.91 -7.66 19.44
CA LEU A 265 -0.71 -9.08 19.75
C LEU A 265 0.63 -9.61 19.21
N SER A 266 1.10 -9.10 18.07
CA SER A 266 2.36 -9.48 17.45
C SER A 266 3.58 -8.83 18.11
N ARG A 267 3.43 -7.65 18.71
CA ARG A 267 4.52 -6.92 19.40
C ARG A 267 5.16 -7.73 20.53
N GLY A 268 4.40 -8.61 21.16
CA GLY A 268 4.88 -9.53 22.20
C GLY A 268 5.70 -10.71 21.67
N LYS A 269 5.30 -11.30 20.53
CA LYS A 269 5.90 -12.52 19.94
C LYS A 269 6.97 -12.23 18.87
N ASP A 270 6.82 -11.17 18.07
CA ASP A 270 7.79 -10.79 17.02
C ASP A 270 8.38 -9.40 17.23
N LYS A 271 9.23 -9.28 18.30
CA LYS A 271 10.04 -8.06 18.52
C LYS A 271 11.05 -7.80 17.38
N LYS A 272 11.34 -8.80 16.53
CA LYS A 272 12.36 -8.74 15.48
C LYS A 272 11.80 -8.51 14.08
N GLY A 273 10.50 -8.61 13.87
CA GLY A 273 9.85 -8.37 12.58
C GLY A 273 9.97 -6.92 12.13
N THR A 274 10.10 -6.71 10.82
CA THR A 274 10.22 -5.36 10.21
C THR A 274 8.86 -4.71 9.94
N GLY A 275 7.76 -5.48 9.93
CA GLY A 275 6.44 -4.99 9.51
C GLY A 275 6.34 -4.68 8.01
N LEU A 276 7.32 -5.13 7.20
CA LEU A 276 7.36 -4.88 5.76
C LEU A 276 6.92 -6.09 4.93
N GLY A 277 6.90 -7.29 5.49
CA GLY A 277 6.66 -8.53 4.75
C GLY A 277 5.32 -8.55 4.02
N LEU A 278 4.22 -8.25 4.71
CA LEU A 278 2.87 -8.26 4.12
C LEU A 278 2.66 -7.13 3.11
N SER A 279 3.20 -5.93 3.36
CA SER A 279 3.12 -4.84 2.39
C SER A 279 3.90 -5.14 1.11
N ILE A 280 5.08 -5.77 1.20
CA ILE A 280 5.85 -6.28 0.05
C ILE A 280 5.07 -7.36 -0.69
N THR A 281 4.50 -8.32 0.04
CA THR A 281 3.68 -9.39 -0.54
C THR A 281 2.51 -8.84 -1.35
N ARG A 282 1.75 -7.88 -0.79
CA ARG A 282 0.64 -7.23 -1.48
C ARG A 282 1.09 -6.48 -2.73
N GLU A 283 2.21 -5.77 -2.67
CA GLU A 283 2.73 -5.02 -3.80
C GLU A 283 3.22 -5.94 -4.92
N ILE A 284 3.91 -7.04 -4.59
CA ILE A 284 4.31 -8.04 -5.59
C ILE A 284 3.08 -8.62 -6.30
N ILE A 285 2.06 -9.06 -5.58
CA ILE A 285 0.86 -9.64 -6.18
C ILE A 285 0.12 -8.61 -7.04
N ARG A 286 0.01 -7.36 -6.58
CA ARG A 286 -0.59 -6.28 -7.36
C ARG A 286 0.20 -5.95 -8.63
N SER A 287 1.52 -5.99 -8.58
CA SER A 287 2.37 -5.78 -9.76
C SER A 287 2.17 -6.86 -10.84
N HIS A 288 1.71 -8.06 -10.44
CA HIS A 288 1.28 -9.12 -11.37
C HIS A 288 -0.16 -8.94 -11.88
N GLY A 289 -0.87 -7.84 -11.52
CA GLY A 289 -2.28 -7.64 -11.87
C GLY A 289 -3.25 -8.53 -11.08
N GLU A 290 -2.77 -9.14 -9.99
CA GLU A 290 -3.52 -10.12 -9.19
C GLU A 290 -3.86 -9.60 -7.78
N ASN A 291 -4.62 -10.38 -7.02
CA ASN A 291 -5.10 -10.00 -5.71
C ASN A 291 -4.61 -10.95 -4.61
N ILE A 292 -4.44 -10.38 -3.42
CA ILE A 292 -4.22 -11.13 -2.19
C ILE A 292 -5.25 -10.71 -1.13
N ASN A 293 -5.82 -11.69 -0.45
CA ASN A 293 -6.81 -11.51 0.60
C ASN A 293 -6.38 -12.24 1.88
N VAL A 294 -7.02 -11.89 2.99
CA VAL A 294 -6.84 -12.53 4.29
C VAL A 294 -8.18 -12.85 4.91
N ILE A 295 -8.29 -14.05 5.46
CA ILE A 295 -9.40 -14.50 6.31
C ILE A 295 -8.77 -14.85 7.65
N SER A 296 -9.19 -14.19 8.72
CA SER A 296 -8.61 -14.45 10.03
C SER A 296 -9.65 -14.30 11.14
N THR A 297 -9.45 -15.09 12.19
CA THR A 297 -10.21 -15.02 13.43
C THR A 297 -9.22 -15.04 14.58
N GLU A 298 -9.33 -14.05 15.46
CA GLU A 298 -8.49 -13.92 16.65
C GLU A 298 -8.59 -15.18 17.53
N GLY A 299 -7.44 -15.70 17.95
CA GLY A 299 -7.32 -16.93 18.72
C GLY A 299 -7.45 -18.24 17.92
N VAL A 300 -7.77 -18.19 16.62
CA VAL A 300 -7.99 -19.40 15.78
C VAL A 300 -6.88 -19.53 14.73
N GLY A 301 -6.51 -18.44 14.05
CA GLY A 301 -5.49 -18.43 13.02
C GLY A 301 -5.84 -17.52 11.84
N SER A 302 -4.97 -17.53 10.83
CA SER A 302 -5.10 -16.71 9.62
C SER A 302 -4.89 -17.53 8.37
N GLU A 303 -5.58 -17.16 7.30
CA GLU A 303 -5.45 -17.73 5.98
C GLU A 303 -5.23 -16.61 4.97
N PHE A 304 -4.07 -16.60 4.32
CA PHE A 304 -3.73 -15.66 3.25
C PHE A 304 -3.89 -16.36 1.91
N ILE A 305 -4.67 -15.77 1.02
CA ILE A 305 -5.01 -16.35 -0.28
C ILE A 305 -4.62 -15.36 -1.37
N PHE A 306 -3.78 -15.78 -2.31
CA PHE A 306 -3.46 -14.98 -3.50
C PHE A 306 -3.69 -15.74 -4.78
N SER A 307 -3.91 -15.00 -5.88
CA SER A 307 -4.14 -15.56 -7.21
C SER A 307 -2.94 -15.35 -8.12
N LEU A 308 -2.77 -16.25 -9.10
CA LEU A 308 -1.82 -16.16 -10.21
C LEU A 308 -2.51 -16.61 -11.49
N PRO A 309 -2.14 -16.07 -12.67
CA PRO A 309 -2.66 -16.57 -13.94
C PRO A 309 -2.11 -17.97 -14.26
N VAL A 310 -2.97 -18.87 -14.71
CA VAL A 310 -2.56 -20.17 -15.26
C VAL A 310 -1.71 -19.93 -16.50
N ALA A 311 -0.63 -20.67 -16.65
CA ALA A 311 0.10 -20.72 -17.91
C ALA A 311 -0.56 -21.78 -18.81
N GLU A 312 -1.25 -21.35 -19.87
CA GLU A 312 -1.79 -22.23 -20.90
C GLU A 312 -0.66 -23.03 -21.55
N ASP A 313 -0.96 -24.27 -21.93
CA ASP A 313 0.01 -25.08 -22.69
C ASP A 313 0.11 -24.51 -24.10
N GLU A 314 1.32 -24.12 -24.52
CA GLU A 314 1.61 -23.61 -25.87
C GLU A 314 1.33 -24.65 -27.00
N SER A 315 0.79 -25.81 -26.67
CA SER A 315 0.49 -26.88 -27.61
C SER A 315 -0.86 -26.76 -28.33
N GLU A 316 -1.69 -25.73 -28.06
CA GLU A 316 -3.00 -25.53 -28.71
C GLU A 316 -3.02 -24.42 -29.77
N GLU A 317 -1.92 -23.72 -30.04
CA GLU A 317 -1.87 -22.67 -31.09
C GLU A 317 -1.31 -23.17 -32.46
N GLU A 318 -1.07 -24.48 -32.67
CA GLU A 318 -0.62 -25.07 -33.95
C GLU A 318 -1.66 -26.05 -34.55
N GLU A 319 -2.95 -25.74 -34.51
CA GLU A 319 -3.95 -26.40 -35.40
C GLU A 319 -4.79 -25.42 -36.21
#